data_46574218734d0c35acc2d413bcf1a6fe
#
_entry.id   46574218734d0c35acc2d413bcf1a6fe
#
_cell.length_a   1.000
_cell.length_b   1.000
_cell.length_c   1.000
_cell.angle_alpha   90.00
_cell.angle_beta   90.00
_cell.angle_gamma   90.00
#
_symmetry.space_group_name_H-M   'P 1'
#
loop_
_entity.id
_entity.type
_entity.pdbx_description
1 polymer ?
#
loop_
_entity_poly.entity_id
_entity_poly.type
_entity_poly.pdbx_seq_one_letter_code
_entity_poly.pdbx_strand_id
1 'polypeptide(L)'
;MQLGTLLAATTFSGAAALAPLLQQDVFVAGQGGYHIYRIPALIVTSNLTLLAFCEGRKHSRSDTGDIDLLLKRSTDCGKIWSEPQVVWDDGPNTCGNPCPVVDETTGTVWLLLTHNPGDTGEAQIKAGKTGATRTVWLSHSEVNGKTWAPPVDITATTKDPAWGWYATGPGVGIQIQHGPHRGRLVVPCDYSFQSADRAGSAPAVEGGSHIIYSDDHGQTWKLGGTVSPQMNECQVVELSDGAGALLLNMRNTTKANCRAQSLSHDGGQTWTVPDFPPELVEPRCQASILRYDWPNGKEPARLLFSNPASPRRWDLTVRLSRDDGKTWPVSKTLHEGPAAYSCLAVLPDKTIACLYECGRTNAYEKITFARFPIAWLEESE
;
A
#
# COMPACT_ATOMS: atom_id res chain seq x y z
N MET A 1 41.94 24.63 -59.81
CA MET A 1 40.55 24.27 -59.54
C MET A 1 40.55 23.00 -58.61
N GLN A 2 40.39 23.18 -57.31
CA GLN A 2 40.20 22.06 -56.40
C GLN A 2 38.72 22.04 -55.98
N LEU A 3 38.02 20.97 -56.30
CA LEU A 3 36.67 20.71 -55.82
C LEU A 3 36.77 20.18 -54.39
N GLY A 4 36.22 20.92 -53.43
CA GLY A 4 36.01 20.47 -52.08
C GLY A 4 34.68 19.74 -51.96
N THR A 5 34.74 18.47 -51.58
CA THR A 5 33.56 17.64 -51.31
C THR A 5 33.11 17.91 -49.88
N LEU A 6 31.91 18.50 -49.70
CA LEU A 6 31.24 18.60 -48.41
C LEU A 6 30.60 17.25 -48.04
N LEU A 7 31.11 16.60 -47.03
CA LEU A 7 30.38 15.48 -46.39
C LEU A 7 29.33 16.05 -45.44
N ALA A 8 28.06 15.83 -45.71
CA ALA A 8 26.97 16.08 -44.78
C ALA A 8 26.93 14.96 -43.74
N ALA A 9 27.21 15.28 -42.50
CA ALA A 9 27.02 14.38 -41.39
C ALA A 9 25.54 14.33 -41.00
N THR A 10 24.87 13.26 -41.37
CA THR A 10 23.52 12.94 -40.89
C THR A 10 23.60 12.43 -39.45
N THR A 11 23.27 13.28 -38.47
CA THR A 11 23.04 12.86 -37.08
C THR A 11 21.73 12.11 -37.00
N PHE A 12 21.78 10.80 -36.93
CA PHE A 12 20.65 10.01 -36.48
C PHE A 12 20.45 10.24 -34.98
N SER A 13 19.48 11.09 -34.62
CA SER A 13 18.92 11.13 -33.30
C SER A 13 18.01 9.89 -33.15
N GLY A 14 18.61 8.78 -32.69
CA GLY A 14 17.83 7.62 -32.30
C GLY A 14 17.06 7.98 -31.04
N ALA A 15 15.74 8.21 -31.14
CA ALA A 15 14.87 8.19 -29.99
C ALA A 15 15.05 6.80 -29.35
N ALA A 16 15.59 6.77 -28.12
CA ALA A 16 15.66 5.52 -27.36
C ALA A 16 14.23 5.00 -27.22
N ALA A 17 13.97 3.81 -27.75
CA ALA A 17 12.67 3.17 -27.60
C ALA A 17 12.37 3.08 -26.08
N LEU A 18 11.25 3.66 -25.68
CA LEU A 18 10.80 3.60 -24.28
C LEU A 18 10.67 2.13 -23.86
N ALA A 19 11.16 1.81 -22.67
CA ALA A 19 11.01 0.47 -22.13
C ALA A 19 9.51 0.12 -22.08
N PRO A 20 9.10 -1.02 -22.62
CA PRO A 20 7.68 -1.38 -22.70
C PRO A 20 7.10 -1.64 -21.30
N LEU A 21 5.77 -1.52 -21.16
CA LEU A 21 5.05 -2.06 -20.03
C LEU A 21 5.30 -3.58 -19.96
N LEU A 22 5.84 -4.04 -18.82
CA LEU A 22 6.03 -5.46 -18.52
C LEU A 22 5.01 -5.87 -17.45
N GLN A 23 4.36 -7.01 -17.65
CA GLN A 23 3.42 -7.58 -16.68
C GLN A 23 3.73 -9.07 -16.48
N GLN A 24 3.70 -9.53 -15.22
CA GLN A 24 3.96 -10.90 -14.84
C GLN A 24 3.08 -11.31 -13.65
N ASP A 25 2.46 -12.47 -13.75
CA ASP A 25 1.69 -13.03 -12.65
C ASP A 25 2.65 -13.56 -11.56
N VAL A 26 2.50 -13.04 -10.33
CA VAL A 26 3.35 -13.42 -9.19
C VAL A 26 2.68 -14.48 -8.32
N PHE A 27 1.38 -14.32 -8.09
CA PHE A 27 0.57 -15.30 -7.35
C PHE A 27 -0.71 -15.59 -8.14
N VAL A 28 -1.04 -16.87 -8.31
CA VAL A 28 -2.21 -17.32 -9.10
C VAL A 28 -3.12 -18.16 -8.23
N ALA A 29 -4.40 -17.82 -8.16
CA ALA A 29 -5.40 -18.54 -7.37
C ALA A 29 -5.43 -20.04 -7.74
N GLY A 30 -5.59 -20.91 -6.75
CA GLY A 30 -5.60 -22.36 -6.92
C GLY A 30 -4.22 -23.01 -7.09
N GLN A 31 -3.13 -22.24 -7.05
CA GLN A 31 -1.76 -22.75 -7.09
C GLN A 31 -1.10 -22.71 -5.71
N GLY A 32 -0.01 -23.45 -5.52
CA GLY A 32 0.81 -23.40 -4.31
C GLY A 32 0.10 -23.83 -3.02
N GLY A 33 -1.03 -24.49 -3.09
CA GLY A 33 -1.80 -24.95 -1.92
C GLY A 33 -2.81 -23.93 -1.39
N TYR A 34 -2.99 -22.79 -2.03
CA TYR A 34 -3.92 -21.74 -1.62
C TYR A 34 -5.07 -21.60 -2.60
N HIS A 35 -6.28 -21.45 -2.04
CA HIS A 35 -7.48 -21.21 -2.83
C HIS A 35 -7.41 -19.87 -3.56
N ILE A 36 -6.88 -18.82 -2.88
CA ILE A 36 -6.77 -17.47 -3.42
C ILE A 36 -5.65 -16.69 -2.73
N TYR A 37 -5.11 -15.69 -3.43
CA TYR A 37 -4.14 -14.73 -2.91
C TYR A 37 -4.76 -13.34 -2.87
N ARG A 38 -4.57 -12.60 -1.76
CA ARG A 38 -5.15 -11.29 -1.55
C ARG A 38 -4.16 -10.33 -0.88
N ILE A 39 -4.49 -9.05 -0.86
CA ILE A 39 -3.85 -8.01 -0.05
C ILE A 39 -2.37 -7.83 -0.44
N PRO A 40 -2.08 -7.35 -1.66
CA PRO A 40 -0.72 -7.14 -2.12
C PRO A 40 -0.03 -6.00 -1.39
N ALA A 41 1.24 -6.21 -0.99
CA ALA A 41 2.16 -5.16 -0.56
C ALA A 41 3.51 -5.34 -1.25
N LEU A 42 4.13 -4.25 -1.69
CA LEU A 42 5.36 -4.25 -2.46
C LEU A 42 6.33 -3.20 -1.93
N ILE A 43 7.53 -3.61 -1.56
CA ILE A 43 8.61 -2.69 -1.19
C ILE A 43 9.90 -3.01 -1.91
N VAL A 44 10.81 -2.02 -1.93
CA VAL A 44 12.20 -2.15 -2.34
C VAL A 44 13.08 -1.99 -1.11
N THR A 45 13.90 -2.97 -0.81
CA THR A 45 14.81 -2.92 0.33
C THR A 45 16.08 -2.09 0.02
N SER A 46 16.84 -1.73 1.03
CA SER A 46 18.08 -0.93 0.89
C SER A 46 19.12 -1.58 -0.05
N ASN A 47 19.13 -2.91 -0.19
CA ASN A 47 19.97 -3.61 -1.16
C ASN A 47 19.29 -3.88 -2.51
N LEU A 48 18.19 -3.15 -2.79
CA LEU A 48 17.46 -3.19 -4.06
C LEU A 48 16.70 -4.51 -4.33
N THR A 49 16.43 -5.32 -3.31
CA THR A 49 15.58 -6.50 -3.43
C THR A 49 14.10 -6.07 -3.38
N LEU A 50 13.30 -6.55 -4.31
CA LEU A 50 11.86 -6.43 -4.26
C LEU A 50 11.28 -7.50 -3.32
N LEU A 51 10.38 -7.09 -2.44
CA LEU A 51 9.61 -7.95 -1.57
C LEU A 51 8.12 -7.81 -1.90
N ALA A 52 7.51 -8.86 -2.43
CA ALA A 52 6.08 -8.94 -2.76
C ALA A 52 5.37 -9.80 -1.72
N PHE A 53 4.60 -9.16 -0.85
CA PHE A 53 3.80 -9.82 0.19
C PHE A 53 2.36 -10.01 -0.27
N CYS A 54 1.71 -11.03 0.29
CA CYS A 54 0.25 -11.21 0.19
C CYS A 54 -0.26 -12.14 1.28
N GLU A 55 -1.57 -12.19 1.43
CA GLU A 55 -2.29 -13.26 2.14
C GLU A 55 -2.45 -14.47 1.23
N GLY A 56 -2.08 -15.66 1.70
CA GLY A 56 -2.44 -16.94 1.11
C GLY A 56 -3.63 -17.53 1.85
N ARG A 57 -4.82 -17.50 1.26
CA ARG A 57 -6.06 -18.00 1.87
C ARG A 57 -6.31 -19.45 1.44
N LYS A 58 -6.27 -20.39 2.40
CA LYS A 58 -6.27 -21.82 2.07
C LYS A 58 -7.61 -22.34 1.55
N HIS A 59 -8.74 -21.85 2.08
CA HIS A 59 -10.02 -22.54 1.85
C HIS A 59 -11.10 -21.71 1.14
N SER A 60 -11.05 -20.38 1.21
CA SER A 60 -12.10 -19.51 0.69
C SER A 60 -11.61 -18.09 0.38
N ARG A 61 -12.54 -17.21 -0.03
CA ARG A 61 -12.31 -15.78 -0.21
C ARG A 61 -12.49 -14.96 1.07
N SER A 62 -12.88 -15.59 2.18
CA SER A 62 -13.13 -14.91 3.45
C SER A 62 -11.91 -14.15 3.92
N ASP A 63 -12.11 -13.02 4.57
CA ASP A 63 -11.07 -12.25 5.27
C ASP A 63 -10.72 -12.87 6.64
N THR A 64 -11.24 -14.07 6.92
CA THR A 64 -11.05 -14.83 8.15
C THR A 64 -10.99 -16.33 7.82
N GLY A 65 -10.12 -17.05 8.48
CA GLY A 65 -9.90 -18.48 8.27
C GLY A 65 -8.42 -18.84 8.40
N ASP A 66 -8.03 -19.97 7.90
CA ASP A 66 -6.64 -20.40 7.74
C ASP A 66 -6.00 -19.55 6.61
N ILE A 67 -5.29 -18.50 7.04
CA ILE A 67 -4.67 -17.51 6.17
C ILE A 67 -3.22 -17.31 6.60
N ASP A 68 -2.31 -17.63 5.69
CA ASP A 68 -0.87 -17.42 5.89
C ASP A 68 -0.40 -16.10 5.29
N LEU A 69 0.61 -15.50 5.91
CA LEU A 69 1.33 -14.36 5.35
C LEU A 69 2.49 -14.86 4.49
N LEU A 70 2.47 -14.49 3.22
CA LEU A 70 3.39 -14.97 2.21
C LEU A 70 4.27 -13.87 1.64
N LEU A 71 5.45 -14.27 1.17
CA LEU A 71 6.43 -13.41 0.52
C LEU A 71 7.04 -14.10 -0.70
N LYS A 72 7.18 -13.38 -1.81
CA LYS A 72 8.12 -13.69 -2.88
C LYS A 72 9.14 -12.57 -3.03
N ARG A 73 10.38 -12.93 -3.39
CA ARG A 73 11.51 -12.01 -3.51
C ARG A 73 12.00 -11.98 -4.95
N SER A 74 12.44 -10.78 -5.41
CA SER A 74 13.15 -10.62 -6.68
C SER A 74 14.38 -9.73 -6.48
N THR A 75 15.52 -10.13 -7.05
CA THR A 75 16.79 -9.38 -7.01
C THR A 75 17.16 -8.79 -8.37
N ASP A 76 16.28 -8.87 -9.35
CA ASP A 76 16.50 -8.47 -10.74
C ASP A 76 15.38 -7.55 -11.27
N CYS A 77 14.85 -6.71 -10.38
CA CYS A 77 13.79 -5.75 -10.67
C CYS A 77 12.49 -6.41 -11.18
N GLY A 78 12.11 -7.54 -10.60
CA GLY A 78 10.83 -8.21 -10.86
C GLY A 78 10.82 -9.09 -12.11
N LYS A 79 11.97 -9.44 -12.68
CA LYS A 79 12.05 -10.36 -13.84
C LYS A 79 11.86 -11.82 -13.40
N ILE A 80 12.47 -12.18 -12.29
CA ILE A 80 12.38 -13.53 -11.68
C ILE A 80 11.97 -13.37 -10.22
N TRP A 81 11.03 -14.19 -9.80
CA TRP A 81 10.54 -14.26 -8.43
C TRP A 81 10.92 -15.59 -7.80
N SER A 82 11.28 -15.57 -6.51
CA SER A 82 11.52 -16.78 -5.74
C SER A 82 10.25 -17.62 -5.60
N GLU A 83 10.42 -18.88 -5.17
CA GLU A 83 9.30 -19.63 -4.61
C GLU A 83 8.68 -18.87 -3.42
N PRO A 84 7.38 -19.09 -3.13
CA PRO A 84 6.75 -18.45 -1.99
C PRO A 84 7.38 -18.89 -0.67
N GLN A 85 7.66 -17.91 0.20
CA GLN A 85 8.09 -18.11 1.58
C GLN A 85 6.91 -17.82 2.49
N VAL A 86 6.62 -18.71 3.43
CA VAL A 86 5.70 -18.44 4.52
C VAL A 86 6.43 -17.58 5.55
N VAL A 87 5.95 -16.35 5.77
CA VAL A 87 6.48 -15.43 6.78
C VAL A 87 5.85 -15.72 8.13
N TRP A 88 4.55 -15.97 8.15
CA TRP A 88 3.82 -16.38 9.33
C TRP A 88 2.63 -17.27 8.98
N ASP A 89 2.53 -18.39 9.69
CA ASP A 89 1.43 -19.35 9.71
C ASP A 89 1.08 -19.62 11.18
N ASP A 90 -0.17 -19.46 11.57
CA ASP A 90 -0.69 -19.80 12.90
C ASP A 90 -1.85 -20.80 12.79
N GLY A 91 -1.65 -21.82 11.96
CA GLY A 91 -2.61 -22.91 11.75
C GLY A 91 -3.96 -22.41 11.24
N PRO A 92 -5.08 -22.69 11.92
CA PRO A 92 -6.41 -22.31 11.42
C PRO A 92 -6.72 -20.81 11.53
N ASN A 93 -5.79 -20.00 12.10
CA ASN A 93 -6.00 -18.59 12.39
C ASN A 93 -5.63 -17.69 11.20
N THR A 94 -5.98 -16.43 11.31
CA THR A 94 -5.72 -15.43 10.27
C THR A 94 -4.45 -14.64 10.57
N CYS A 95 -3.45 -14.75 9.70
CA CYS A 95 -2.25 -13.92 9.65
C CYS A 95 -2.34 -13.04 8.41
N GLY A 96 -2.71 -11.76 8.54
CA GLY A 96 -3.07 -10.97 7.38
C GLY A 96 -2.67 -9.50 7.41
N ASN A 97 -3.13 -8.76 6.40
CA ASN A 97 -2.91 -7.32 6.22
C ASN A 97 -1.43 -6.91 6.32
N PRO A 98 -0.54 -7.44 5.47
CA PRO A 98 0.86 -7.03 5.48
C PRO A 98 1.00 -5.54 5.19
N CYS A 99 1.74 -4.83 6.05
CA CYS A 99 2.12 -3.44 5.83
C CYS A 99 3.60 -3.25 6.18
N PRO A 100 4.51 -3.57 5.25
CA PRO A 100 5.93 -3.41 5.47
C PRO A 100 6.35 -1.95 5.41
N VAL A 101 7.44 -1.61 6.12
CA VAL A 101 8.15 -0.33 6.02
C VAL A 101 9.66 -0.59 6.11
N VAL A 102 10.44 0.10 5.30
CA VAL A 102 11.91 0.06 5.36
C VAL A 102 12.40 1.20 6.24
N ASP A 103 13.21 0.88 7.25
CA ASP A 103 14.05 1.87 7.89
C ASP A 103 15.29 2.08 7.02
N GLU A 104 15.33 3.18 6.30
CA GLU A 104 16.44 3.51 5.39
C GLU A 104 17.76 3.75 6.13
N THR A 105 17.71 4.05 7.43
CA THR A 105 18.88 4.29 8.26
C THR A 105 19.60 2.99 8.63
N THR A 106 18.82 1.96 9.02
CA THR A 106 19.36 0.66 9.48
C THR A 106 19.33 -0.41 8.39
N GLY A 107 18.50 -0.24 7.35
CA GLY A 107 18.23 -1.24 6.33
C GLY A 107 17.25 -2.32 6.79
N THR A 108 16.71 -2.21 8.01
CA THR A 108 15.75 -3.17 8.56
C THR A 108 14.40 -3.01 7.85
N VAL A 109 13.82 -4.14 7.47
CA VAL A 109 12.43 -4.20 7.00
C VAL A 109 11.55 -4.57 8.17
N TRP A 110 10.72 -3.64 8.62
CA TRP A 110 9.69 -3.86 9.60
C TRP A 110 8.40 -4.30 8.89
N LEU A 111 7.72 -5.30 9.43
CA LEU A 111 6.48 -5.83 8.89
C LEU A 111 5.40 -5.81 9.97
N LEU A 112 4.45 -4.92 9.80
CA LEU A 112 3.26 -4.87 10.64
C LEU A 112 2.16 -5.67 9.98
N LEU A 113 1.39 -6.39 10.77
CA LEU A 113 0.37 -7.31 10.32
C LEU A 113 -0.70 -7.50 11.39
N THR A 114 -1.78 -8.16 11.03
CA THR A 114 -2.90 -8.41 11.94
C THR A 114 -3.15 -9.90 12.13
N HIS A 115 -3.73 -10.24 13.28
CA HIS A 115 -4.11 -11.60 13.63
C HIS A 115 -5.47 -11.66 14.31
N ASN A 116 -6.24 -12.69 14.03
CA ASN A 116 -7.46 -13.06 14.76
C ASN A 116 -7.73 -14.56 14.65
N PRO A 117 -8.54 -15.14 15.57
CA PRO A 117 -8.99 -16.53 15.42
C PRO A 117 -9.71 -16.74 14.08
N GLY A 118 -9.37 -17.83 13.41
CA GLY A 118 -9.89 -18.13 12.06
C GLY A 118 -11.38 -18.45 12.01
N ASP A 119 -11.99 -18.73 13.14
CA ASP A 119 -13.45 -18.99 13.28
C ASP A 119 -14.24 -17.70 13.62
N THR A 120 -13.57 -16.57 13.82
CA THR A 120 -14.19 -15.34 14.29
C THR A 120 -14.01 -14.21 13.26
N GLY A 121 -15.05 -13.97 12.47
CA GLY A 121 -15.06 -12.98 11.39
C GLY A 121 -15.35 -11.54 11.84
N GLU A 122 -15.16 -10.60 10.90
CA GLU A 122 -15.34 -9.16 11.13
C GLU A 122 -16.69 -8.81 11.79
N ALA A 123 -17.78 -9.37 11.28
CA ALA A 123 -19.13 -9.10 11.82
C ALA A 123 -19.28 -9.54 13.29
N GLN A 124 -18.65 -10.65 13.67
CA GLN A 124 -18.67 -11.17 15.03
C GLN A 124 -17.81 -10.30 15.96
N ILE A 125 -16.62 -9.91 15.51
CA ILE A 125 -15.72 -9.01 16.24
C ILE A 125 -16.39 -7.64 16.44
N LYS A 126 -16.96 -7.05 15.39
CA LYS A 126 -17.69 -5.77 15.48
C LYS A 126 -18.91 -5.85 16.40
N ALA A 127 -19.58 -7.00 16.45
CA ALA A 127 -20.70 -7.21 17.38
C ALA A 127 -20.27 -7.32 18.85
N GLY A 128 -18.98 -7.49 19.15
CA GLY A 128 -18.45 -7.60 20.52
C GLY A 128 -18.93 -8.85 21.29
N LYS A 129 -19.52 -9.84 20.61
CA LYS A 129 -20.19 -10.98 21.25
C LYS A 129 -19.25 -12.11 21.62
N THR A 130 -18.08 -12.17 21.01
CA THR A 130 -17.13 -13.29 21.19
C THR A 130 -16.02 -12.98 22.18
N GLY A 131 -15.86 -11.73 22.60
CA GLY A 131 -14.70 -11.27 23.35
C GLY A 131 -13.41 -11.22 22.51
N ALA A 132 -13.45 -11.66 21.27
CA ALA A 132 -12.32 -11.61 20.34
C ALA A 132 -12.16 -10.20 19.75
N THR A 133 -10.92 -9.85 19.44
CA THR A 133 -10.55 -8.64 18.73
C THR A 133 -9.49 -8.97 17.69
N ARG A 134 -9.32 -8.14 16.67
CA ARG A 134 -8.20 -8.28 15.76
C ARG A 134 -6.98 -7.57 16.35
N THR A 135 -5.89 -8.30 16.51
CA THR A 135 -4.66 -7.84 17.16
C THR A 135 -3.62 -7.36 16.17
N VAL A 136 -2.66 -6.56 16.62
CA VAL A 136 -1.58 -5.97 15.84
C VAL A 136 -0.27 -6.63 16.19
N TRP A 137 0.43 -7.11 15.18
CA TRP A 137 1.67 -7.85 15.34
C TRP A 137 2.81 -7.23 14.56
N LEU A 138 4.02 -7.46 15.00
CA LEU A 138 5.26 -6.93 14.43
C LEU A 138 6.26 -8.05 14.21
N SER A 139 6.81 -8.12 13.01
CA SER A 139 7.99 -8.90 12.67
C SER A 139 9.01 -8.02 11.96
N HIS A 140 10.25 -8.48 11.81
CA HIS A 140 11.27 -7.75 11.07
C HIS A 140 12.26 -8.68 10.38
N SER A 141 12.95 -8.12 9.39
CA SER A 141 14.06 -8.75 8.69
C SER A 141 15.23 -7.77 8.54
N GLU A 142 16.42 -8.17 8.98
CA GLU A 142 17.69 -7.44 8.79
C GLU A 142 18.46 -7.92 7.56
N VAL A 143 17.94 -8.93 6.87
CA VAL A 143 18.59 -9.60 5.74
C VAL A 143 17.76 -9.56 4.46
N ASN A 144 17.07 -8.43 4.24
CA ASN A 144 16.29 -8.15 3.04
C ASN A 144 15.23 -9.24 2.74
N GLY A 145 14.49 -9.63 3.76
CA GLY A 145 13.38 -10.59 3.68
C GLY A 145 13.81 -12.05 3.51
N LYS A 146 15.10 -12.41 3.68
CA LYS A 146 15.53 -13.81 3.62
C LYS A 146 15.02 -14.61 4.81
N THR A 147 15.11 -14.02 5.99
CA THR A 147 14.57 -14.57 7.25
C THR A 147 13.83 -13.50 8.02
N TRP A 148 12.91 -13.92 8.87
CA TRP A 148 12.05 -13.05 9.67
C TRP A 148 12.15 -13.43 11.14
N ALA A 149 12.16 -12.43 12.01
CA ALA A 149 12.01 -12.63 13.45
C ALA A 149 10.59 -13.18 13.75
N PRO A 150 10.42 -14.00 14.78
CA PRO A 150 9.09 -14.41 15.22
C PRO A 150 8.21 -13.19 15.47
N PRO A 151 6.94 -13.18 15.00
CA PRO A 151 6.02 -12.08 15.25
C PRO A 151 5.77 -11.88 16.75
N VAL A 152 5.66 -10.61 17.17
CA VAL A 152 5.34 -10.22 18.54
C VAL A 152 4.08 -9.36 18.58
N ASP A 153 3.22 -9.55 19.57
CA ASP A 153 2.00 -8.77 19.77
C ASP A 153 2.35 -7.38 20.32
N ILE A 154 1.97 -6.33 19.58
CA ILE A 154 2.14 -4.93 19.94
C ILE A 154 0.80 -4.21 20.13
N THR A 155 -0.29 -4.93 20.22
CA THR A 155 -1.66 -4.40 20.32
C THR A 155 -1.81 -3.37 21.43
N ALA A 156 -1.21 -3.62 22.60
CA ALA A 156 -1.36 -2.78 23.79
C ALA A 156 -0.86 -1.32 23.58
N THR A 157 0.08 -1.09 22.67
CA THR A 157 0.67 0.24 22.42
C THR A 157 0.17 0.91 21.14
N THR A 158 -0.48 0.14 20.26
CA THR A 158 -0.82 0.57 18.90
C THR A 158 -2.32 0.58 18.57
N LYS A 159 -3.15 0.09 19.50
CA LYS A 159 -4.59 -0.04 19.30
C LYS A 159 -5.36 0.38 20.55
N ASP A 160 -6.44 1.16 20.36
CA ASP A 160 -7.37 1.49 21.44
C ASP A 160 -8.18 0.24 21.82
N PRO A 161 -8.33 -0.08 23.11
CA PRO A 161 -9.11 -1.24 23.59
C PRO A 161 -10.58 -1.26 23.12
N ALA A 162 -11.17 -0.09 22.84
CA ALA A 162 -12.55 0.02 22.36
C ALA A 162 -12.71 -0.42 20.88
N TRP A 163 -11.59 -0.61 20.15
CA TRP A 163 -11.64 -1.03 18.75
C TRP A 163 -11.73 -2.55 18.66
N GLY A 164 -12.58 -3.03 17.77
CA GLY A 164 -12.74 -4.45 17.47
C GLY A 164 -11.93 -4.89 16.26
N TRP A 165 -12.48 -4.66 15.07
CA TRP A 165 -11.80 -4.94 13.82
C TRP A 165 -10.70 -3.92 13.55
N TYR A 166 -9.61 -4.38 12.91
CA TYR A 166 -8.42 -3.57 12.69
C TYR A 166 -7.69 -4.06 11.44
N ALA A 167 -7.09 -3.15 10.69
CA ALA A 167 -6.15 -3.50 9.63
C ALA A 167 -4.92 -2.59 9.65
N THR A 168 -3.76 -3.18 9.37
CA THR A 168 -2.55 -2.45 9.02
C THR A 168 -2.54 -2.20 7.52
N GLY A 169 -2.41 -0.96 7.06
CA GLY A 169 -2.48 -0.57 5.66
C GLY A 169 -3.88 -0.73 5.04
N PRO A 170 -4.08 -1.75 4.19
CA PRO A 170 -3.04 -2.55 3.53
C PRO A 170 -2.21 -1.75 2.53
N GLY A 171 -0.99 -2.20 2.30
CA GLY A 171 -0.03 -1.55 1.42
C GLY A 171 1.32 -1.36 2.13
N VAL A 172 1.83 -0.13 2.24
CA VAL A 172 3.16 0.12 2.81
C VAL A 172 3.16 1.29 3.79
N GLY A 173 4.08 1.25 4.76
CA GLY A 173 4.47 2.40 5.56
C GLY A 173 5.55 3.22 4.88
N ILE A 174 5.89 4.37 5.47
CA ILE A 174 6.94 5.27 5.02
C ILE A 174 7.90 5.62 6.17
N GLN A 175 9.10 6.08 5.82
CA GLN A 175 9.97 6.80 6.73
C GLN A 175 9.97 8.29 6.34
N ILE A 176 9.70 9.18 7.28
CA ILE A 176 9.69 10.64 7.05
C ILE A 176 11.11 11.11 6.74
N GLN A 177 11.28 11.84 5.62
CA GLN A 177 12.58 12.26 5.11
C GLN A 177 12.95 13.71 5.54
N HIS A 178 11.96 14.54 5.85
CA HIS A 178 12.14 15.98 6.12
C HIS A 178 11.48 16.42 7.43
N GLY A 179 11.80 17.64 7.85
CA GLY A 179 11.19 18.29 8.99
C GLY A 179 11.57 17.72 10.36
N PRO A 180 10.83 18.13 11.42
CA PRO A 180 11.18 17.82 12.81
C PRO A 180 11.00 16.32 13.17
N HIS A 181 10.23 15.58 12.38
CA HIS A 181 9.98 14.15 12.58
C HIS A 181 10.77 13.28 11.61
N ARG A 182 11.84 13.80 11.00
CA ARG A 182 12.70 13.02 10.11
C ARG A 182 13.20 11.75 10.79
N GLY A 183 13.09 10.63 10.09
CA GLY A 183 13.47 9.30 10.59
C GLY A 183 12.31 8.52 11.21
N ARG A 184 11.18 9.18 11.54
CA ARG A 184 9.97 8.50 12.03
C ARG A 184 9.48 7.49 10.99
N LEU A 185 9.24 6.26 11.42
CA LEU A 185 8.51 5.26 10.66
C LEU A 185 7.02 5.46 10.89
N VAL A 186 6.24 5.49 9.81
CA VAL A 186 4.79 5.71 9.87
C VAL A 186 4.09 4.60 9.11
N VAL A 187 3.12 3.93 9.75
CA VAL A 187 2.32 2.88 9.15
C VAL A 187 0.84 3.27 9.22
N PRO A 188 0.17 3.39 8.07
CA PRO A 188 -1.26 3.68 8.03
C PRO A 188 -2.06 2.46 8.49
N CYS A 189 -3.20 2.70 9.14
CA CYS A 189 -4.07 1.66 9.71
C CYS A 189 -5.53 2.09 9.68
N ASP A 190 -6.43 1.12 9.85
CA ASP A 190 -7.85 1.40 10.08
C ASP A 190 -8.41 0.58 11.23
N TYR A 191 -9.55 1.03 11.74
CA TYR A 191 -10.25 0.38 12.84
C TYR A 191 -11.77 0.50 12.72
N SER A 192 -12.47 -0.39 13.41
CA SER A 192 -13.89 -0.21 13.72
C SER A 192 -14.16 -0.47 15.19
N PHE A 193 -15.17 0.22 15.73
CA PHE A 193 -15.59 0.02 17.11
C PHE A 193 -16.35 -1.30 17.30
N GLN A 194 -16.37 -1.80 18.55
CA GLN A 194 -17.28 -2.87 18.93
C GLN A 194 -18.65 -2.28 19.32
N SER A 195 -19.73 -2.92 18.86
CA SER A 195 -21.09 -2.45 19.10
C SER A 195 -21.53 -2.56 20.58
N ALA A 196 -20.93 -3.50 21.34
CA ALA A 196 -21.25 -3.72 22.75
C ALA A 196 -20.95 -2.49 23.63
N ASP A 197 -19.96 -1.67 23.27
CA ASP A 197 -19.56 -0.49 24.03
C ASP A 197 -20.43 0.74 23.74
N ARG A 198 -21.46 0.62 22.90
CA ARG A 198 -22.29 1.71 22.40
C ARG A 198 -23.79 1.50 22.57
N ALA A 199 -24.22 0.71 23.57
CA ALA A 199 -25.63 0.57 23.90
C ALA A 199 -26.24 1.93 24.28
N GLY A 200 -26.98 2.56 23.35
CA GLY A 200 -27.65 3.86 23.55
C GLY A 200 -27.11 5.02 22.71
N SER A 201 -26.13 4.84 21.87
CA SER A 201 -25.60 5.87 20.96
C SER A 201 -26.28 5.80 19.58
N ALA A 202 -26.38 6.96 18.92
CA ALA A 202 -26.90 7.09 17.55
C ALA A 202 -26.20 6.12 16.57
N PRO A 203 -26.82 5.74 15.43
CA PRO A 203 -26.27 4.76 14.52
C PRO A 203 -24.88 5.15 14.06
N ALA A 204 -23.95 4.33 14.47
CA ALA A 204 -22.66 3.99 13.93
C ALA A 204 -21.75 5.10 13.37
N VAL A 205 -20.89 5.61 14.20
CA VAL A 205 -19.51 5.88 13.79
C VAL A 205 -18.85 4.51 13.62
N GLU A 206 -18.84 3.97 12.39
CA GLU A 206 -18.40 2.59 12.15
C GLU A 206 -16.90 2.36 12.35
N GLY A 207 -16.08 3.42 12.37
CA GLY A 207 -14.62 3.34 12.49
C GLY A 207 -13.92 4.54 11.88
N GLY A 208 -12.63 4.42 11.68
CA GLY A 208 -11.78 5.45 11.12
C GLY A 208 -10.44 4.92 10.61
N SER A 209 -9.71 5.82 9.98
CA SER A 209 -8.30 5.64 9.63
C SER A 209 -7.41 6.27 10.70
N HIS A 210 -6.20 5.78 10.85
CA HIS A 210 -5.20 6.35 11.74
C HIS A 210 -3.80 5.93 11.29
N ILE A 211 -2.79 6.35 12.03
CA ILE A 211 -1.44 5.81 11.88
C ILE A 211 -0.95 5.20 13.19
N ILE A 212 0.04 4.33 13.07
CA ILE A 212 0.97 4.00 14.14
C ILE A 212 2.37 4.40 13.71
N TYR A 213 3.24 4.71 14.66
CA TYR A 213 4.56 5.23 14.35
C TYR A 213 5.63 4.76 15.33
N SER A 214 6.89 4.85 14.89
CA SER A 214 8.10 4.61 15.68
C SER A 214 9.08 5.75 15.49
N ASP A 215 9.68 6.25 16.59
CA ASP A 215 10.74 7.27 16.61
C ASP A 215 12.12 6.69 16.93
N ASP A 216 12.22 5.38 17.13
CA ASP A 216 13.42 4.68 17.60
C ASP A 216 13.80 3.51 16.68
N HIS A 217 13.68 3.72 15.35
CA HIS A 217 14.03 2.73 14.34
C HIS A 217 13.24 1.42 14.46
N GLY A 218 11.97 1.48 14.87
CA GLY A 218 11.06 0.34 14.97
C GLY A 218 11.13 -0.45 16.27
N GLN A 219 11.94 -0.02 17.26
CA GLN A 219 12.05 -0.73 18.53
C GLN A 219 10.77 -0.62 19.37
N THR A 220 10.12 0.55 19.35
CA THR A 220 8.81 0.75 19.96
C THR A 220 7.84 1.41 18.99
N TRP A 221 6.56 1.02 19.11
CA TRP A 221 5.48 1.52 18.28
C TRP A 221 4.38 2.14 19.11
N LYS A 222 3.81 3.23 18.63
CA LYS A 222 2.80 4.03 19.32
C LYS A 222 1.62 4.33 18.42
N LEU A 223 0.44 4.46 19.03
CA LEU A 223 -0.75 4.96 18.39
C LEU A 223 -0.59 6.44 18.04
N GLY A 224 -0.89 6.83 16.80
CA GLY A 224 -0.93 8.22 16.34
C GLY A 224 -2.35 8.76 16.23
N GLY A 225 -2.49 9.89 15.53
CA GLY A 225 -3.76 10.57 15.33
C GLY A 225 -4.74 9.79 14.46
N THR A 226 -6.03 10.01 14.68
CA THR A 226 -7.14 9.35 14.00
C THR A 226 -7.93 10.31 13.12
N VAL A 227 -8.49 9.80 12.02
CA VAL A 227 -9.47 10.46 11.15
C VAL A 227 -10.75 9.64 11.15
N SER A 228 -11.83 10.21 11.64
CA SER A 228 -13.16 9.56 11.73
C SER A 228 -14.26 10.60 11.60
N PRO A 229 -15.52 10.22 11.35
CA PRO A 229 -16.06 8.87 11.18
C PRO A 229 -15.95 8.33 9.76
N GLN A 230 -16.26 7.03 9.59
CA GLN A 230 -16.51 6.39 8.30
C GLN A 230 -15.30 6.36 7.35
N MET A 231 -14.09 6.47 7.88
CA MET A 231 -12.86 6.19 7.17
C MET A 231 -12.47 4.72 7.37
N ASN A 232 -11.61 4.19 6.51
CA ASN A 232 -11.22 2.79 6.48
C ASN A 232 -9.76 2.66 5.99
N GLU A 233 -9.40 1.59 5.27
CA GLU A 233 -8.06 1.36 4.70
C GLU A 233 -7.44 2.62 4.10
N CYS A 234 -6.18 2.89 4.42
CA CYS A 234 -5.54 4.12 4.04
C CYS A 234 -4.07 3.92 3.68
N GLN A 235 -3.52 4.91 2.99
CA GLN A 235 -2.11 5.01 2.68
C GLN A 235 -1.63 6.42 2.99
N VAL A 236 -0.38 6.54 3.43
CA VAL A 236 0.25 7.79 3.81
C VAL A 236 1.41 8.12 2.89
N VAL A 237 1.60 9.41 2.59
CA VAL A 237 2.75 9.92 1.86
C VAL A 237 3.23 11.23 2.47
N GLU A 238 4.55 11.46 2.47
CA GLU A 238 5.13 12.74 2.86
C GLU A 238 5.02 13.75 1.70
N LEU A 239 4.63 14.99 2.01
CA LEU A 239 4.54 16.08 1.04
C LEU A 239 5.89 16.76 0.81
N SER A 240 6.00 17.52 -0.28
CA SER A 240 7.26 18.15 -0.70
C SER A 240 7.50 19.53 -0.11
N ASP A 241 6.83 19.87 0.97
CA ASP A 241 6.94 21.16 1.66
C ASP A 241 8.27 21.36 2.43
N GLY A 242 9.08 20.29 2.55
CA GLY A 242 10.32 20.29 3.32
C GLY A 242 10.13 20.32 4.84
N ALA A 243 8.88 20.40 5.31
CA ALA A 243 8.53 20.42 6.72
C ALA A 243 8.09 19.06 7.27
N GLY A 244 7.95 18.04 6.40
CA GLY A 244 7.52 16.71 6.78
C GLY A 244 6.01 16.58 6.98
N ALA A 245 5.22 17.41 6.30
CA ALA A 245 3.77 17.26 6.28
C ALA A 245 3.38 15.94 5.60
N LEU A 246 2.29 15.35 6.09
CA LEU A 246 1.78 14.08 5.60
C LEU A 246 0.41 14.25 4.96
N LEU A 247 0.16 13.49 3.88
CA LEU A 247 -1.15 13.29 3.28
C LEU A 247 -1.59 11.85 3.57
N LEU A 248 -2.73 11.69 4.23
CA LEU A 248 -3.41 10.40 4.42
C LEU A 248 -4.53 10.28 3.38
N ASN A 249 -4.41 9.32 2.47
CA ASN A 249 -5.43 9.01 1.47
C ASN A 249 -6.21 7.78 1.92
N MET A 250 -7.53 7.92 2.04
CA MET A 250 -8.38 6.96 2.74
C MET A 250 -9.51 6.43 1.85
N ARG A 251 -9.79 5.13 1.96
CA ARG A 251 -11.08 4.55 1.60
C ARG A 251 -12.12 5.07 2.57
N ASN A 252 -13.31 5.41 2.07
CA ASN A 252 -14.39 5.85 2.93
C ASN A 252 -15.68 5.07 2.68
N THR A 253 -16.56 5.05 3.67
CA THR A 253 -17.87 4.39 3.60
C THR A 253 -18.99 5.39 3.39
N THR A 254 -18.70 6.68 3.20
CA THR A 254 -19.65 7.73 2.89
C THR A 254 -20.26 7.55 1.49
N LYS A 255 -21.12 8.46 1.07
CA LYS A 255 -21.87 8.35 -0.19
C LYS A 255 -21.04 8.64 -1.44
N ALA A 256 -19.89 9.27 -1.30
CA ALA A 256 -19.19 9.89 -2.42
C ALA A 256 -18.41 8.86 -3.16
N ASN A 257 -18.48 7.96 -3.79
CA ASN A 257 -17.61 7.08 -4.60
C ASN A 257 -16.28 7.76 -5.00
N CYS A 258 -15.61 8.38 -4.05
CA CYS A 258 -14.32 9.02 -4.19
C CYS A 258 -13.47 8.78 -2.96
N ARG A 259 -12.17 9.01 -3.05
CA ARG A 259 -11.25 8.93 -1.90
C ARG A 259 -11.51 10.06 -0.92
N ALA A 260 -11.13 9.85 0.33
CA ALA A 260 -11.00 10.92 1.32
C ALA A 260 -9.52 11.23 1.53
N GLN A 261 -9.20 12.50 1.81
CA GLN A 261 -7.84 12.97 2.07
C GLN A 261 -7.80 13.84 3.31
N SER A 262 -6.71 13.73 4.09
CA SER A 262 -6.48 14.55 5.27
C SER A 262 -5.00 14.85 5.42
N LEU A 263 -4.65 16.01 5.98
CA LEU A 263 -3.28 16.48 6.15
C LEU A 263 -2.88 16.46 7.62
N SER A 264 -1.60 16.17 7.87
CA SER A 264 -0.97 16.32 9.18
C SER A 264 0.29 17.15 9.04
N HIS A 265 0.50 18.10 9.98
CA HIS A 265 1.68 18.95 10.04
C HIS A 265 2.54 18.70 11.29
N ASP A 266 2.24 17.64 12.04
CA ASP A 266 2.86 17.26 13.31
C ASP A 266 3.31 15.79 13.34
N GLY A 267 3.65 15.26 12.14
CA GLY A 267 4.12 13.89 11.98
C GLY A 267 3.06 12.83 12.28
N GLY A 268 1.78 13.14 12.02
CA GLY A 268 0.67 12.21 12.13
C GLY A 268 -0.02 12.18 13.49
N GLN A 269 0.23 13.17 14.37
CA GLN A 269 -0.43 13.25 15.68
C GLN A 269 -1.85 13.83 15.58
N THR A 270 -2.04 14.80 14.69
CA THR A 270 -3.35 15.38 14.39
C THR A 270 -3.57 15.47 12.87
N TRP A 271 -4.83 15.49 12.46
CA TRP A 271 -5.25 15.49 11.07
C TRP A 271 -6.29 16.57 10.81
N THR A 272 -6.26 17.17 9.64
CA THR A 272 -7.31 18.10 9.19
C THR A 272 -8.63 17.36 8.99
N VAL A 273 -9.73 18.12 8.91
CA VAL A 273 -11.01 17.57 8.44
C VAL A 273 -10.84 17.02 7.02
N PRO A 274 -11.32 15.80 6.73
CA PRO A 274 -11.16 15.20 5.42
C PRO A 274 -11.84 16.02 4.31
N ASP A 275 -11.18 16.11 3.17
CA ASP A 275 -11.77 16.50 1.89
C ASP A 275 -11.99 15.28 0.98
N PHE A 276 -12.73 15.46 -0.11
CA PHE A 276 -13.18 14.39 -0.99
C PHE A 276 -12.95 14.78 -2.46
N PRO A 277 -11.73 14.61 -3.00
CA PRO A 277 -11.41 14.98 -4.38
C PRO A 277 -12.22 14.14 -5.38
N PRO A 278 -13.12 14.76 -6.16
CA PRO A 278 -14.05 14.03 -7.02
C PRO A 278 -13.38 13.29 -8.18
N GLU A 279 -12.18 13.68 -8.57
CA GLU A 279 -11.39 13.00 -9.60
C GLU A 279 -10.83 11.66 -9.14
N LEU A 280 -10.70 11.41 -7.84
CA LEU A 280 -10.25 10.14 -7.29
C LEU A 280 -11.44 9.19 -7.06
N VAL A 281 -12.11 8.82 -8.15
CA VAL A 281 -13.23 7.86 -8.12
C VAL A 281 -12.76 6.54 -7.53
N GLU A 282 -13.55 5.95 -6.60
CA GLU A 282 -13.23 4.68 -5.95
C GLU A 282 -14.46 3.79 -5.71
N PRO A 283 -14.31 2.45 -5.79
CA PRO A 283 -15.40 1.49 -5.56
C PRO A 283 -15.45 0.99 -4.11
N ARG A 284 -15.10 1.78 -3.11
CA ARG A 284 -14.86 1.35 -1.72
C ARG A 284 -13.79 0.24 -1.69
N CYS A 285 -12.59 0.59 -2.16
CA CYS A 285 -11.46 -0.31 -2.30
C CYS A 285 -10.21 0.36 -1.72
N GLN A 286 -9.25 -0.45 -1.27
CA GLN A 286 -7.91 0.04 -0.96
C GLN A 286 -7.30 0.70 -2.22
N ALA A 287 -6.39 1.64 -2.01
CA ALA A 287 -5.62 2.33 -3.04
C ALA A 287 -4.18 2.53 -2.56
N SER A 288 -3.27 2.77 -3.47
CA SER A 288 -1.88 3.11 -3.15
C SER A 288 -1.57 4.55 -3.54
N ILE A 289 -0.87 5.27 -2.67
CA ILE A 289 -0.26 6.58 -2.96
C ILE A 289 1.21 6.51 -2.62
N LEU A 290 2.06 7.08 -3.47
CA LEU A 290 3.51 6.96 -3.36
C LEU A 290 4.22 8.24 -3.81
N ARG A 291 5.26 8.66 -3.08
CA ARG A 291 6.24 9.66 -3.54
C ARG A 291 7.12 9.04 -4.64
N TYR A 292 7.01 9.55 -5.87
CA TYR A 292 7.87 9.12 -6.96
C TYR A 292 9.24 9.77 -6.87
N ASP A 293 9.28 11.08 -6.68
CA ASP A 293 10.51 11.86 -6.47
C ASP A 293 10.24 13.17 -5.72
N TRP A 294 11.31 13.77 -5.27
CA TRP A 294 11.36 15.08 -4.62
C TRP A 294 11.63 16.17 -5.63
N PRO A 295 11.36 17.46 -5.30
CA PRO A 295 11.66 18.58 -6.18
C PRO A 295 13.14 18.60 -6.56
N ASN A 296 13.45 18.85 -7.82
CA ASN A 296 14.81 18.96 -8.32
C ASN A 296 14.95 20.17 -9.24
N GLY A 297 15.53 21.25 -8.72
CA GLY A 297 15.63 22.52 -9.45
C GLY A 297 14.26 23.09 -9.79
N LYS A 298 13.91 23.12 -11.09
CA LYS A 298 12.60 23.59 -11.57
C LYS A 298 11.58 22.47 -11.72
N GLU A 299 12.01 21.22 -11.61
CA GLU A 299 11.10 20.06 -11.71
C GLU A 299 10.31 19.92 -10.42
N PRO A 300 8.96 19.91 -10.48
CA PRO A 300 8.13 19.71 -9.31
C PRO A 300 8.28 18.29 -8.78
N ALA A 301 8.01 18.11 -7.50
CA ALA A 301 7.83 16.78 -6.91
C ALA A 301 6.65 16.04 -7.54
N ARG A 302 6.75 14.71 -7.63
CA ARG A 302 5.69 13.89 -8.21
C ARG A 302 5.16 12.86 -7.25
N LEU A 303 3.84 12.76 -7.18
CA LEU A 303 3.13 11.67 -6.51
C LEU A 303 2.50 10.75 -7.55
N LEU A 304 2.47 9.47 -7.24
CA LEU A 304 1.73 8.45 -7.96
C LEU A 304 0.56 7.96 -7.11
N PHE A 305 -0.53 7.62 -7.77
CA PHE A 305 -1.71 7.03 -7.15
C PHE A 305 -2.24 5.89 -8.02
N SER A 306 -2.64 4.78 -7.40
CA SER A 306 -3.26 3.66 -8.13
C SER A 306 -4.49 3.13 -7.40
N ASN A 307 -5.56 2.92 -8.16
CA ASN A 307 -6.79 2.29 -7.69
C ASN A 307 -7.66 1.83 -8.88
N PRO A 308 -8.68 0.98 -8.65
CA PRO A 308 -9.76 0.83 -9.61
C PRO A 308 -10.48 2.17 -9.82
N ALA A 309 -10.39 2.76 -11.02
CA ALA A 309 -10.91 4.10 -11.32
C ALA A 309 -12.39 4.09 -11.75
N SER A 310 -13.21 3.33 -11.07
CA SER A 310 -14.59 3.02 -11.45
C SER A 310 -15.45 2.88 -10.18
N PRO A 311 -16.77 3.04 -10.25
CA PRO A 311 -17.66 2.70 -9.14
C PRO A 311 -17.71 1.21 -8.77
N ARG A 312 -17.02 0.36 -9.53
CA ARG A 312 -16.82 -1.06 -9.28
C ARG A 312 -15.34 -1.37 -9.20
N ARG A 313 -14.94 -2.52 -8.66
CA ARG A 313 -13.57 -3.03 -8.65
C ARG A 313 -13.15 -3.43 -10.09
N TRP A 314 -12.89 -2.41 -10.90
CA TRP A 314 -12.70 -2.49 -12.34
C TRP A 314 -11.76 -1.40 -12.83
N ASP A 315 -10.96 -1.65 -13.84
CA ASP A 315 -10.04 -0.71 -14.52
C ASP A 315 -9.01 -0.08 -13.58
N LEU A 316 -8.00 -0.89 -13.20
CA LEU A 316 -6.89 -0.39 -12.41
C LEU A 316 -6.16 0.72 -13.17
N THR A 317 -6.16 1.90 -12.62
CA THR A 317 -5.60 3.11 -13.23
C THR A 317 -4.47 3.67 -12.35
N VAL A 318 -3.39 4.10 -12.97
CA VAL A 318 -2.31 4.86 -12.32
C VAL A 318 -2.46 6.33 -12.70
N ARG A 319 -2.28 7.21 -11.70
CA ARG A 319 -2.34 8.67 -11.87
C ARG A 319 -1.06 9.32 -11.38
N LEU A 320 -0.77 10.51 -11.93
CA LEU A 320 0.38 11.35 -11.57
C LEU A 320 -0.10 12.74 -11.15
N SER A 321 0.38 13.18 -9.99
CA SER A 321 0.26 14.56 -9.49
C SER A 321 1.62 15.23 -9.47
N ARG A 322 1.65 16.55 -9.77
CA ARG A 322 2.84 17.41 -9.69
C ARG A 322 2.68 18.58 -8.69
N ASP A 323 1.65 18.49 -7.83
CA ASP A 323 1.26 19.53 -6.87
C ASP A 323 0.88 18.94 -5.50
N ASP A 324 1.58 17.84 -5.13
CA ASP A 324 1.38 17.13 -3.87
C ASP A 324 -0.05 16.59 -3.65
N GLY A 325 -0.65 16.07 -4.72
CA GLY A 325 -1.95 15.39 -4.66
C GLY A 325 -3.16 16.31 -4.70
N LYS A 326 -2.99 17.61 -5.00
CA LYS A 326 -4.10 18.56 -5.17
C LYS A 326 -4.84 18.32 -6.49
N THR A 327 -4.10 17.99 -7.55
CA THR A 327 -4.68 17.62 -8.86
C THR A 327 -3.98 16.40 -9.46
N TRP A 328 -4.69 15.68 -10.32
CA TRP A 328 -4.24 14.44 -10.95
C TRP A 328 -4.43 14.48 -12.48
N PRO A 329 -3.73 15.39 -13.20
CA PRO A 329 -3.99 15.66 -14.62
C PRO A 329 -3.56 14.54 -15.57
N VAL A 330 -2.72 13.61 -15.11
CA VAL A 330 -2.25 12.48 -15.90
C VAL A 330 -2.82 11.20 -15.31
N SER A 331 -3.42 10.37 -16.15
CA SER A 331 -3.94 9.06 -15.76
C SER A 331 -3.85 8.07 -16.91
N LYS A 332 -3.52 6.81 -16.60
CA LYS A 332 -3.48 5.73 -17.60
C LYS A 332 -3.94 4.43 -16.97
N THR A 333 -4.80 3.71 -17.70
CA THR A 333 -5.27 2.39 -17.27
C THR A 333 -4.15 1.37 -17.43
N LEU A 334 -3.78 0.73 -16.31
CA LEU A 334 -2.77 -0.31 -16.25
C LEU A 334 -3.35 -1.70 -16.56
N HIS A 335 -4.60 -1.92 -16.14
CA HIS A 335 -5.32 -3.17 -16.39
C HIS A 335 -6.81 -2.88 -16.63
N GLU A 336 -7.29 -3.24 -17.80
CA GLU A 336 -8.70 -3.18 -18.15
C GLU A 336 -9.45 -4.38 -17.56
N GLY A 337 -10.64 -4.16 -17.02
CA GLY A 337 -11.47 -5.21 -16.47
C GLY A 337 -11.35 -5.35 -14.94
N PRO A 338 -11.73 -6.54 -14.40
CA PRO A 338 -11.76 -6.75 -12.95
C PRO A 338 -10.42 -6.53 -12.28
N ALA A 339 -10.34 -5.58 -11.35
CA ALA A 339 -9.16 -5.27 -10.56
C ALA A 339 -9.56 -4.77 -9.18
N ALA A 340 -8.66 -4.92 -8.18
CA ALA A 340 -8.95 -4.51 -6.81
C ALA A 340 -7.76 -3.82 -6.15
N TYR A 341 -7.17 -4.39 -5.12
CA TYR A 341 -6.09 -3.78 -4.33
C TYR A 341 -4.81 -3.65 -5.15
N SER A 342 -4.04 -2.61 -4.88
CA SER A 342 -2.77 -2.35 -5.54
C SER A 342 -1.75 -1.73 -4.58
N CYS A 343 -0.47 -1.93 -4.89
CA CYS A 343 0.64 -1.35 -4.15
C CYS A 343 1.73 -0.91 -5.14
N LEU A 344 2.05 0.38 -5.12
CA LEU A 344 3.09 1.00 -5.95
C LEU A 344 4.46 0.94 -5.26
N ALA A 345 5.51 0.90 -6.07
CA ALA A 345 6.89 1.10 -5.64
C ALA A 345 7.70 1.82 -6.73
N VAL A 346 8.78 2.50 -6.36
CA VAL A 346 9.76 3.07 -7.30
C VAL A 346 11.00 2.19 -7.28
N LEU A 347 11.40 1.70 -8.45
CA LEU A 347 12.59 0.88 -8.60
C LEU A 347 13.86 1.74 -8.68
N PRO A 348 15.05 1.16 -8.45
CA PRO A 348 16.31 1.91 -8.46
C PRO A 348 16.62 2.64 -9.76
N ASP A 349 16.16 2.11 -10.88
CA ASP A 349 16.28 2.71 -12.21
C ASP A 349 15.17 3.74 -12.54
N LYS A 350 14.42 4.16 -11.51
CA LYS A 350 13.30 5.10 -11.61
C LYS A 350 12.12 4.57 -12.44
N THR A 351 12.05 3.28 -12.76
CA THR A 351 10.81 2.70 -13.27
C THR A 351 9.82 2.51 -12.13
N ILE A 352 8.53 2.57 -12.48
CA ILE A 352 7.42 2.37 -11.56
C ILE A 352 7.06 0.89 -11.55
N ALA A 353 6.87 0.35 -10.37
CA ALA A 353 6.33 -0.98 -10.16
C ALA A 353 4.94 -0.90 -9.52
N CYS A 354 4.05 -1.81 -9.88
CA CYS A 354 2.74 -1.98 -9.27
C CYS A 354 2.45 -3.46 -9.07
N LEU A 355 2.17 -3.86 -7.84
CA LEU A 355 1.68 -5.20 -7.51
C LEU A 355 0.17 -5.10 -7.26
N TYR A 356 -0.66 -5.87 -7.99
CA TYR A 356 -2.10 -5.64 -7.94
C TYR A 356 -2.93 -6.90 -8.18
N GLU A 357 -4.11 -6.92 -7.60
CA GLU A 357 -5.13 -7.95 -7.79
C GLU A 357 -5.87 -7.72 -9.11
N CYS A 358 -5.99 -8.76 -9.94
CA CYS A 358 -6.74 -8.69 -11.19
C CYS A 358 -7.19 -10.06 -11.70
N GLY A 359 -8.00 -10.04 -12.76
CA GLY A 359 -8.42 -11.23 -13.47
C GLY A 359 -9.27 -10.93 -14.69
N ARG A 360 -9.77 -11.97 -15.32
CA ARG A 360 -10.65 -11.85 -16.51
C ARG A 360 -12.13 -11.78 -16.13
N THR A 361 -12.53 -12.56 -15.15
CA THR A 361 -13.93 -12.70 -14.71
C THR A 361 -14.18 -12.10 -13.33
N ASN A 362 -13.16 -12.11 -12.48
CA ASN A 362 -13.18 -11.45 -11.16
C ASN A 362 -11.79 -10.92 -10.78
N ALA A 363 -11.75 -9.95 -9.87
CA ALA A 363 -10.54 -9.25 -9.47
C ALA A 363 -9.53 -10.09 -8.66
N TYR A 364 -9.85 -11.33 -8.34
CA TYR A 364 -9.09 -12.15 -7.38
C TYR A 364 -8.54 -13.43 -7.99
N GLU A 365 -8.40 -13.48 -9.31
CA GLU A 365 -7.83 -14.65 -9.99
C GLU A 365 -6.31 -14.71 -9.81
N LYS A 366 -5.67 -13.55 -9.63
CA LYS A 366 -4.22 -13.45 -9.50
C LYS A 366 -3.78 -12.13 -8.91
N ILE A 367 -2.52 -12.10 -8.45
CA ILE A 367 -1.77 -10.89 -8.15
C ILE A 367 -0.67 -10.76 -9.22
N THR A 368 -0.72 -9.68 -9.98
CA THR A 368 0.19 -9.38 -11.09
C THR A 368 1.17 -8.27 -10.69
N PHE A 369 2.41 -8.41 -11.06
CA PHE A 369 3.43 -7.37 -11.01
C PHE A 369 3.52 -6.69 -12.37
N ALA A 370 3.42 -5.37 -12.39
CA ALA A 370 3.69 -4.55 -13.55
C ALA A 370 4.92 -3.67 -13.32
N ARG A 371 5.67 -3.38 -14.41
CA ARG A 371 6.79 -2.45 -14.41
C ARG A 371 6.75 -1.61 -15.68
N PHE A 372 6.90 -0.28 -15.53
CA PHE A 372 6.86 0.67 -16.64
C PHE A 372 7.64 1.95 -16.29
N PRO A 373 8.21 2.66 -17.30
CA PRO A 373 8.83 3.97 -17.09
C PRO A 373 7.76 5.04 -16.87
N ILE A 374 8.12 6.15 -16.25
CA ILE A 374 7.19 7.27 -16.06
C ILE A 374 6.67 7.82 -17.40
N ALA A 375 7.49 7.81 -18.44
CA ALA A 375 7.11 8.23 -19.77
C ALA A 375 5.92 7.41 -20.33
N TRP A 376 5.82 6.11 -19.99
CA TRP A 376 4.64 5.32 -20.38
C TRP A 376 3.34 5.91 -19.78
N LEU A 377 3.40 6.43 -18.57
CA LEU A 377 2.25 7.06 -17.92
C LEU A 377 1.94 8.44 -18.52
N GLU A 378 2.97 9.17 -18.96
CA GLU A 378 2.85 10.53 -19.52
C GLU A 378 2.52 10.58 -21.01
N GLU A 379 2.68 9.46 -21.73
CA GLU A 379 2.20 9.35 -23.12
C GLU A 379 0.67 9.39 -23.14
N SER A 380 0.13 10.44 -23.74
CA SER A 380 -1.31 10.52 -24.08
C SER A 380 -1.66 9.41 -25.07
N GLU A 381 -2.80 8.79 -24.88
CA GLU A 381 -3.42 7.93 -25.88
C GLU A 381 -3.80 8.70 -27.15
#